data_f93739cc1ea5b12b7ce02d8bfe1a486a
#
_entry.id   f93739cc1ea5b12b7ce02d8bfe1a486a
#
_cell.length_a   1.000
_cell.length_b   1.000
_cell.length_c   1.000
_cell.angle_alpha   90.00
_cell.angle_beta   90.00
_cell.angle_gamma   90.00
#
_symmetry.space_group_name_H-M   'P 1'
#
loop_
_entity.id
_entity.type
_entity.pdbx_description
1 polymer ?
#
loop_
_entity_poly.entity_id
_entity_poly.type
_entity_poly.pdbx_seq_one_letter_code
_entity_poly.pdbx_strand_id
1 'polypeptide(L)'
;AFGRIDGLVNCAGVAPGEKVVGRDGPHSLERFTRAVSINLVGTFNMIRLAAEAMSKQDADAEGERGVIVNTASVAAFDGQIGQAAYAASKGGVVGMTLPIARELARFGIRVVTIAPGIFATPMMAAMPQEVQDALGKSVPFPPRLGRPEEFAALVRHIAENTMLNGEVIRLDGALRMAPR
;
A
#
# COMPACT_ATOMS: atom_id res chain seq x y z
N ALA A 1 -16.43 -2.45 -20.03
CA ALA A 1 -16.17 -3.47 -21.07
C ALA A 1 -16.67 -4.84 -20.61
N PHE A 2 -16.50 -5.20 -19.32
CA PHE A 2 -16.84 -6.53 -18.78
C PHE A 2 -18.16 -6.54 -17.97
N GLY A 3 -18.77 -5.40 -17.72
CA GLY A 3 -20.06 -5.27 -17.02
C GLY A 3 -19.99 -5.44 -15.50
N ARG A 4 -18.82 -5.79 -14.92
CA ARG A 4 -18.61 -5.96 -13.47
C ARG A 4 -17.19 -5.59 -13.03
N ILE A 5 -17.02 -5.40 -11.74
CA ILE A 5 -15.72 -5.15 -11.09
C ILE A 5 -15.51 -6.24 -10.04
N ASP A 6 -14.53 -7.11 -10.24
CA ASP A 6 -14.22 -8.22 -9.32
C ASP A 6 -13.03 -7.91 -8.40
N GLY A 7 -12.19 -6.98 -8.81
CA GLY A 7 -11.01 -6.58 -8.04
C GLY A 7 -10.66 -5.12 -8.20
N LEU A 8 -10.17 -4.52 -7.12
CA LEU A 8 -9.53 -3.21 -7.10
C LEU A 8 -8.13 -3.36 -6.52
N VAL A 9 -7.10 -2.90 -7.24
CA VAL A 9 -5.73 -2.83 -6.72
C VAL A 9 -5.28 -1.37 -6.71
N ASN A 10 -5.11 -0.81 -5.52
CA ASN A 10 -4.66 0.57 -5.32
C ASN A 10 -3.14 0.63 -5.27
N CYS A 11 -2.48 1.04 -6.37
CA CYS A 11 -1.03 1.19 -6.47
C CYS A 11 -0.54 2.63 -6.62
N ALA A 12 -1.45 3.60 -6.81
CA ALA A 12 -1.08 5.00 -6.97
C ALA A 12 -0.55 5.59 -5.66
N GLY A 13 0.54 6.36 -5.73
CA GLY A 13 1.09 7.02 -4.56
C GLY A 13 2.34 7.85 -4.86
N VAL A 14 2.68 8.70 -3.89
CA VAL A 14 3.88 9.54 -3.89
C VAL A 14 4.64 9.36 -2.58
N ALA A 15 5.97 9.52 -2.60
CA ALA A 15 6.83 9.38 -1.42
C ALA A 15 7.71 10.64 -1.25
N PRO A 16 7.13 11.80 -0.88
CA PRO A 16 7.92 12.99 -0.63
C PRO A 16 8.77 12.81 0.64
N GLY A 17 10.01 13.27 0.58
CA GLY A 17 10.92 13.36 1.73
C GLY A 17 11.09 14.80 2.16
N GLU A 18 10.73 15.12 3.42
CA GLU A 18 10.97 16.45 4.01
C GLU A 18 10.99 16.34 5.54
N LYS A 19 12.01 16.93 6.17
CA LYS A 19 12.16 16.93 7.64
C LYS A 19 11.13 17.85 8.28
N VAL A 20 10.67 17.52 9.50
CA VAL A 20 9.78 18.38 10.28
C VAL A 20 10.39 19.77 10.52
N VAL A 21 11.69 19.80 10.78
CA VAL A 21 12.48 21.04 10.79
C VAL A 21 13.65 20.84 9.84
N GLY A 22 13.65 21.58 8.74
CA GLY A 22 14.69 21.58 7.73
C GLY A 22 15.63 22.79 7.86
N ARG A 23 16.54 22.93 6.88
CA ARG A 23 17.48 24.08 6.83
C ARG A 23 16.72 25.40 6.58
N ASP A 24 15.66 25.35 5.78
CA ASP A 24 14.93 26.53 5.31
C ASP A 24 13.63 26.79 6.11
N GLY A 25 13.43 26.06 7.21
CA GLY A 25 12.30 26.24 8.09
C GLY A 25 11.50 24.96 8.38
N PRO A 26 10.24 25.08 8.82
CA PRO A 26 9.38 23.95 9.13
C PRO A 26 8.90 23.25 7.85
N HIS A 27 8.54 21.95 7.99
CA HIS A 27 7.92 21.15 6.92
C HIS A 27 6.75 21.90 6.29
N SER A 28 6.68 21.91 4.95
CA SER A 28 5.56 22.50 4.21
C SER A 28 4.27 21.75 4.49
N LEU A 29 3.28 22.44 5.06
CA LEU A 29 1.94 21.87 5.30
C LEU A 29 1.26 21.48 3.99
N GLU A 30 1.49 22.21 2.89
CA GLU A 30 0.98 21.89 1.57
C GLU A 30 1.52 20.54 1.08
N ARG A 31 2.82 20.29 1.20
CA ARG A 31 3.45 19.01 0.81
C ARG A 31 2.94 17.86 1.67
N PHE A 32 2.77 18.08 2.97
CA PHE A 32 2.18 17.11 3.87
C PHE A 32 0.75 16.74 3.41
N THR A 33 -0.10 17.77 3.25
CA THR A 33 -1.49 17.60 2.82
C THR A 33 -1.58 16.90 1.46
N ARG A 34 -0.71 17.27 0.52
CA ARG A 34 -0.67 16.62 -0.80
C ARG A 34 -0.36 15.11 -0.70
N ALA A 35 0.60 14.73 0.13
CA ALA A 35 0.93 13.32 0.32
C ALA A 35 -0.26 12.55 0.92
N VAL A 36 -0.90 13.09 1.94
CA VAL A 36 -2.10 12.51 2.57
C VAL A 36 -3.26 12.44 1.58
N SER A 37 -3.50 13.51 0.82
CA SER A 37 -4.60 13.56 -0.17
C SER A 37 -4.43 12.51 -1.27
N ILE A 38 -3.22 12.33 -1.80
CA ILE A 38 -2.98 11.35 -2.87
C ILE A 38 -3.01 9.93 -2.30
N ASN A 39 -2.22 9.65 -1.26
CA ASN A 39 -1.98 8.29 -0.80
C ASN A 39 -3.14 7.72 0.04
N LEU A 40 -3.77 8.54 0.87
CA LEU A 40 -4.81 8.09 1.79
C LEU A 40 -6.21 8.42 1.28
N VAL A 41 -6.50 9.70 1.03
CA VAL A 41 -7.83 10.12 0.57
C VAL A 41 -8.12 9.54 -0.82
N GLY A 42 -7.14 9.54 -1.73
CA GLY A 42 -7.25 8.92 -3.05
C GLY A 42 -7.55 7.43 -2.98
N THR A 43 -6.83 6.68 -2.14
CA THR A 43 -7.08 5.24 -1.90
C THR A 43 -8.49 5.03 -1.36
N PHE A 44 -8.91 5.78 -0.34
CA PHE A 44 -10.27 5.66 0.21
C PHE A 44 -11.35 6.01 -0.83
N ASN A 45 -11.10 7.02 -1.67
CA ASN A 45 -12.03 7.39 -2.74
C ASN A 45 -12.25 6.24 -3.74
N MET A 46 -11.19 5.54 -4.12
CA MET A 46 -11.31 4.36 -4.99
C MET A 46 -12.02 3.20 -4.30
N ILE A 47 -11.72 2.97 -3.01
CA ILE A 47 -12.39 1.93 -2.21
C ILE A 47 -13.89 2.16 -2.20
N ARG A 48 -14.37 3.36 -1.81
CA ARG A 48 -15.81 3.63 -1.68
C ARG A 48 -16.56 3.48 -3.01
N LEU A 49 -15.94 3.89 -4.14
CA LEU A 49 -16.56 3.78 -5.46
C LEU A 49 -16.61 2.34 -5.97
N ALA A 50 -15.51 1.59 -5.79
CA ALA A 50 -15.47 0.18 -6.18
C ALA A 50 -16.39 -0.67 -5.28
N ALA A 51 -16.38 -0.45 -3.98
CA ALA A 51 -17.25 -1.18 -3.04
C ALA A 51 -18.74 -0.92 -3.33
N GLU A 52 -19.11 0.31 -3.68
CA GLU A 52 -20.49 0.65 -4.10
C GLU A 52 -20.88 -0.11 -5.37
N ALA A 53 -20.01 -0.19 -6.37
CA ALA A 53 -20.26 -0.96 -7.59
C ALA A 53 -20.31 -2.46 -7.31
N MET A 54 -19.33 -3.01 -6.58
CA MET A 54 -19.28 -4.44 -6.21
C MET A 54 -20.49 -4.87 -5.39
N SER A 55 -20.99 -4.04 -4.48
CA SER A 55 -22.13 -4.39 -3.61
C SER A 55 -23.44 -4.65 -4.36
N LYS A 56 -23.55 -4.16 -5.60
CA LYS A 56 -24.72 -4.30 -6.47
C LYS A 56 -24.63 -5.48 -7.45
N GLN A 57 -23.48 -6.15 -7.51
CA GLN A 57 -23.26 -7.30 -8.40
C GLN A 57 -23.81 -8.58 -7.79
N ASP A 58 -24.04 -9.58 -8.65
CA ASP A 58 -24.30 -10.94 -8.20
C ASP A 58 -23.04 -11.50 -7.54
N ALA A 59 -23.23 -12.18 -6.42
CA ALA A 59 -22.17 -12.91 -5.75
C ALA A 59 -21.81 -14.18 -6.52
N ASP A 60 -20.59 -14.67 -6.35
CA ASP A 60 -20.21 -15.99 -6.82
C ASP A 60 -20.80 -17.11 -5.93
N ALA A 61 -20.40 -18.37 -6.21
CA ALA A 61 -20.89 -19.55 -5.49
C ALA A 61 -20.53 -19.56 -3.98
N GLU A 62 -19.48 -18.82 -3.58
CA GLU A 62 -19.04 -18.68 -2.18
C GLU A 62 -19.61 -17.42 -1.50
N GLY A 63 -20.39 -16.62 -2.23
CA GLY A 63 -20.96 -15.36 -1.73
C GLY A 63 -20.03 -14.15 -1.88
N GLU A 64 -18.89 -14.29 -2.58
CA GLU A 64 -17.96 -13.18 -2.82
C GLU A 64 -18.44 -12.31 -3.99
N ARG A 65 -18.32 -10.99 -3.83
CA ARG A 65 -18.58 -9.99 -4.87
C ARG A 65 -17.34 -9.27 -5.34
N GLY A 66 -16.25 -9.38 -4.60
CA GLY A 66 -14.98 -8.81 -5.02
C GLY A 66 -13.96 -8.66 -3.90
N VAL A 67 -12.74 -8.30 -4.30
CA VAL A 67 -11.61 -8.09 -3.41
C VAL A 67 -10.93 -6.74 -3.67
N ILE A 68 -10.57 -6.05 -2.60
CA ILE A 68 -9.84 -4.79 -2.64
C ILE A 68 -8.45 -5.01 -2.03
N VAL A 69 -7.40 -4.72 -2.81
CA VAL A 69 -6.02 -4.80 -2.37
C VAL A 69 -5.41 -3.41 -2.35
N ASN A 70 -5.00 -2.94 -1.18
CA ASN A 70 -4.36 -1.64 -1.01
C ASN A 70 -2.86 -1.77 -0.87
N THR A 71 -2.13 -0.73 -1.29
CA THR A 71 -0.68 -0.63 -1.12
C THR A 71 -0.34 0.37 -0.03
N ALA A 72 0.09 -0.14 1.14
CA ALA A 72 0.72 0.64 2.20
C ALA A 72 2.23 0.79 1.95
N SER A 73 3.04 0.63 2.97
CA SER A 73 4.50 0.59 2.95
C SER A 73 5.01 0.11 4.31
N VAL A 74 6.20 -0.47 4.37
CA VAL A 74 6.91 -0.67 5.65
C VAL A 74 7.13 0.65 6.39
N ALA A 75 7.17 1.79 5.69
CA ALA A 75 7.24 3.11 6.29
C ALA A 75 6.03 3.46 7.18
N ALA A 76 4.93 2.75 7.08
CA ALA A 76 3.80 2.84 8.00
C ALA A 76 4.18 2.39 9.43
N PHE A 77 5.20 1.55 9.55
CA PHE A 77 5.68 0.94 10.80
C PHE A 77 7.08 1.45 11.16
N ASP A 78 7.98 1.48 10.18
CA ASP A 78 9.40 1.76 10.34
C ASP A 78 9.80 3.04 9.59
N GLY A 79 9.02 4.13 9.74
CA GLY A 79 9.24 5.40 9.02
C GLY A 79 10.60 6.01 9.34
N GLN A 80 11.29 6.52 8.32
CA GLN A 80 12.61 7.15 8.42
C GLN A 80 12.52 8.66 8.62
N ILE A 81 13.65 9.28 8.99
CA ILE A 81 13.78 10.74 9.07
C ILE A 81 13.39 11.38 7.73
N GLY A 82 12.48 12.32 7.78
CA GLY A 82 11.93 13.01 6.59
C GLY A 82 10.71 12.35 5.97
N GLN A 83 10.23 11.21 6.50
CA GLN A 83 9.08 10.50 5.95
C GLN A 83 7.76 10.74 6.70
N ALA A 84 7.65 11.78 7.53
CA ALA A 84 6.46 12.00 8.37
C ALA A 84 5.15 12.01 7.56
N ALA A 85 5.09 12.76 6.46
CA ALA A 85 3.90 12.81 5.60
C ALA A 85 3.61 11.46 4.92
N TYR A 86 4.63 10.80 4.41
CA TYR A 86 4.53 9.50 3.77
C TYR A 86 4.09 8.43 4.76
N ALA A 87 4.78 8.32 5.89
CA ALA A 87 4.46 7.37 6.96
C ALA A 87 3.03 7.56 7.50
N ALA A 88 2.62 8.81 7.74
CA ALA A 88 1.25 9.14 8.15
C ALA A 88 0.21 8.68 7.12
N SER A 89 0.44 8.95 5.84
CA SER A 89 -0.48 8.54 4.76
C SER A 89 -0.59 7.02 4.65
N LYS A 90 0.52 6.29 4.74
CA LYS A 90 0.56 4.82 4.65
C LYS A 90 0.08 4.16 5.96
N GLY A 91 0.33 4.78 7.11
CA GLY A 91 -0.26 4.39 8.40
C GLY A 91 -1.78 4.52 8.40
N GLY A 92 -2.32 5.56 7.77
CA GLY A 92 -3.76 5.72 7.55
C GLY A 92 -4.36 4.59 6.70
N VAL A 93 -3.68 4.16 5.63
CA VAL A 93 -4.10 3.00 4.81
C VAL A 93 -4.11 1.72 5.64
N VAL A 94 -3.09 1.50 6.47
CA VAL A 94 -3.05 0.37 7.42
C VAL A 94 -4.24 0.43 8.38
N GLY A 95 -4.46 1.60 9.02
CA GLY A 95 -5.51 1.79 10.03
C GLY A 95 -6.92 1.60 9.50
N MET A 96 -7.19 1.96 8.23
CA MET A 96 -8.53 1.80 7.64
C MET A 96 -8.81 0.38 7.10
N THR A 97 -7.81 -0.49 7.00
CA THR A 97 -7.97 -1.83 6.39
C THR A 97 -9.00 -2.68 7.13
N LEU A 98 -8.82 -2.90 8.41
CA LEU A 98 -9.69 -3.78 9.19
C LEU A 98 -11.12 -3.24 9.35
N PRO A 99 -11.36 -1.96 9.70
CA PRO A 99 -12.73 -1.45 9.81
C PRO A 99 -13.49 -1.53 8.49
N ILE A 100 -12.85 -1.23 7.34
CA ILE A 100 -13.49 -1.36 6.03
C ILE A 100 -13.77 -2.82 5.69
N ALA A 101 -12.84 -3.74 5.96
CA ALA A 101 -13.07 -5.17 5.74
C ALA A 101 -14.28 -5.69 6.54
N ARG A 102 -14.41 -5.27 7.80
CA ARG A 102 -15.55 -5.63 8.66
C ARG A 102 -16.87 -5.05 8.15
N GLU A 103 -16.86 -3.79 7.72
CA GLU A 103 -18.04 -3.12 7.17
C GLU A 103 -18.53 -3.78 5.87
N LEU A 104 -17.58 -4.13 4.97
CA LEU A 104 -17.90 -4.67 3.66
C LEU A 104 -18.15 -6.19 3.67
N ALA A 105 -17.84 -6.89 4.76
CA ALA A 105 -18.06 -8.34 4.87
C ALA A 105 -19.52 -8.73 4.61
N ARG A 106 -20.50 -7.94 5.05
CA ARG A 106 -21.93 -8.17 4.78
C ARG A 106 -22.29 -8.16 3.29
N PHE A 107 -21.44 -7.57 2.45
CA PHE A 107 -21.60 -7.53 1.01
C PHE A 107 -20.78 -8.61 0.28
N GLY A 108 -20.02 -9.44 1.01
CA GLY A 108 -19.09 -10.38 0.39
C GLY A 108 -17.91 -9.70 -0.31
N ILE A 109 -17.41 -8.59 0.23
CA ILE A 109 -16.26 -7.86 -0.32
C ILE A 109 -15.12 -7.92 0.70
N ARG A 110 -13.96 -8.44 0.27
CA ARG A 110 -12.76 -8.54 1.10
C ARG A 110 -11.85 -7.31 0.91
N VAL A 111 -11.10 -6.97 1.95
CA VAL A 111 -10.11 -5.88 1.90
C VAL A 111 -8.83 -6.36 2.56
N VAL A 112 -7.73 -6.33 1.80
CA VAL A 112 -6.39 -6.69 2.28
C VAL A 112 -5.42 -5.58 1.90
N THR A 113 -4.43 -5.33 2.72
CA THR A 113 -3.39 -4.35 2.45
C THR A 113 -2.03 -5.04 2.40
N ILE A 114 -1.24 -4.75 1.36
CA ILE A 114 0.17 -5.14 1.29
C ILE A 114 1.02 -3.96 1.74
N ALA A 115 1.97 -4.21 2.63
CA ALA A 115 3.00 -3.24 3.04
C ALA A 115 4.35 -3.68 2.47
N PRO A 116 4.70 -3.24 1.24
CA PRO A 116 5.96 -3.62 0.62
C PRO A 116 7.14 -2.95 1.31
N GLY A 117 8.28 -3.65 1.30
CA GLY A 117 9.59 -3.11 1.58
C GLY A 117 10.14 -2.32 0.38
N ILE A 118 11.38 -2.55 0.04
CA ILE A 118 12.06 -1.84 -1.06
C ILE A 118 11.99 -2.69 -2.32
N PHE A 119 11.30 -2.20 -3.34
CA PHE A 119 11.06 -2.88 -4.61
C PHE A 119 11.68 -2.13 -5.78
N ALA A 120 12.14 -2.89 -6.80
CA ALA A 120 12.62 -2.35 -8.07
C ALA A 120 11.45 -1.75 -8.87
N THR A 121 11.19 -0.48 -8.65
CA THR A 121 10.11 0.28 -9.29
C THR A 121 10.70 1.45 -10.09
N PRO A 122 9.94 2.09 -11.00
CA PRO A 122 10.39 3.30 -11.67
C PRO A 122 10.83 4.42 -10.70
N MET A 123 10.20 4.51 -9.53
CA MET A 123 10.60 5.46 -8.48
C MET A 123 11.98 5.11 -7.92
N MET A 124 12.30 3.84 -7.75
CA MET A 124 13.61 3.36 -7.28
C MET A 124 14.67 3.50 -8.38
N ALA A 125 14.31 3.23 -9.64
CA ALA A 125 15.21 3.35 -10.78
C ALA A 125 15.69 4.80 -11.04
N ALA A 126 15.00 5.80 -10.50
CA ALA A 126 15.44 7.19 -10.54
C ALA A 126 16.61 7.50 -9.57
N MET A 127 16.95 6.58 -8.65
CA MET A 127 18.07 6.73 -7.72
C MET A 127 19.38 6.22 -8.35
N PRO A 128 20.56 6.73 -7.93
CA PRO A 128 21.86 6.18 -8.35
C PRO A 128 21.97 4.68 -8.07
N GLN A 129 22.64 3.95 -8.95
CA GLN A 129 22.79 2.49 -8.83
C GLN A 129 23.41 2.06 -7.49
N GLU A 130 24.41 2.79 -7.00
CA GLU A 130 25.05 2.52 -5.70
C GLU A 130 24.05 2.57 -4.54
N VAL A 131 23.08 3.49 -4.60
CA VAL A 131 22.01 3.60 -3.60
C VAL A 131 21.06 2.41 -3.69
N GLN A 132 20.68 2.02 -4.90
CA GLN A 132 19.84 0.84 -5.13
C GLN A 132 20.50 -0.42 -4.60
N ASP A 133 21.80 -0.62 -4.87
CA ASP A 133 22.59 -1.76 -4.41
C ASP A 133 22.71 -1.79 -2.88
N ALA A 134 22.97 -0.64 -2.27
CA ALA A 134 23.05 -0.51 -0.81
C ALA A 134 21.72 -0.84 -0.14
N LEU A 135 20.62 -0.35 -0.70
CA LEU A 135 19.27 -0.66 -0.21
C LEU A 135 18.93 -2.14 -0.38
N GLY A 136 19.27 -2.74 -1.52
CA GLY A 136 19.09 -4.17 -1.74
C GLY A 136 19.85 -5.03 -0.71
N LYS A 137 21.10 -4.68 -0.42
CA LYS A 137 21.93 -5.36 0.58
C LYS A 137 21.42 -5.19 2.02
N SER A 138 20.60 -4.17 2.30
CA SER A 138 19.99 -3.97 3.63
C SER A 138 18.83 -4.91 3.91
N VAL A 139 18.29 -5.59 2.89
CA VAL A 139 17.23 -6.60 3.04
C VAL A 139 17.87 -7.87 3.61
N PRO A 140 17.40 -8.38 4.78
CA PRO A 140 17.97 -9.56 5.39
C PRO A 140 17.98 -10.80 4.49
N PHE A 141 16.81 -11.13 3.86
CA PHE A 141 16.74 -12.22 2.88
C PHE A 141 15.46 -12.12 2.03
N PRO A 142 15.57 -12.26 0.72
CA PRO A 142 16.81 -12.30 -0.07
C PRO A 142 17.49 -10.93 -0.11
N PRO A 143 18.85 -10.83 -0.12
CA PRO A 143 19.58 -9.56 -0.03
C PRO A 143 19.58 -8.81 -1.37
N ARG A 144 18.42 -8.38 -1.78
CA ARG A 144 18.14 -7.64 -3.02
C ARG A 144 16.83 -6.84 -2.91
N LEU A 145 16.61 -5.94 -3.84
CA LEU A 145 15.30 -5.33 -4.01
C LEU A 145 14.24 -6.39 -4.35
N GLY A 146 13.03 -6.20 -3.85
CA GLY A 146 11.85 -6.97 -4.27
C GLY A 146 11.56 -6.71 -5.75
N ARG A 147 11.05 -7.72 -6.45
CA ARG A 147 10.65 -7.61 -7.85
C ARG A 147 9.16 -7.31 -7.94
N PRO A 148 8.71 -6.46 -8.89
CA PRO A 148 7.28 -6.17 -9.08
C PRO A 148 6.42 -7.42 -9.23
N GLU A 149 6.95 -8.49 -9.84
CA GLU A 149 6.27 -9.77 -10.03
C GLU A 149 5.99 -10.47 -8.69
N GLU A 150 6.82 -10.25 -7.66
CA GLU A 150 6.60 -10.82 -6.32
C GLU A 150 5.43 -10.12 -5.60
N PHE A 151 5.27 -8.81 -5.83
CA PHE A 151 4.08 -8.08 -5.38
C PHE A 151 2.83 -8.57 -6.11
N ALA A 152 2.89 -8.70 -7.44
CA ALA A 152 1.78 -9.18 -8.26
C ALA A 152 1.38 -10.63 -7.90
N ALA A 153 2.34 -11.49 -7.59
CA ALA A 153 2.08 -12.86 -7.12
C ALA A 153 1.30 -12.87 -5.80
N LEU A 154 1.63 -11.97 -4.85
CA LEU A 154 0.87 -11.85 -3.61
C LEU A 154 -0.54 -11.29 -3.85
N VAL A 155 -0.70 -10.30 -4.74
CA VAL A 155 -2.03 -9.80 -5.14
C VAL A 155 -2.89 -10.94 -5.70
N ARG A 156 -2.32 -11.76 -6.58
CA ARG A 156 -2.99 -12.94 -7.14
C ARG A 156 -3.37 -13.92 -6.03
N HIS A 157 -2.45 -14.25 -5.13
CA HIS A 157 -2.73 -15.14 -4.01
C HIS A 157 -3.86 -14.60 -3.11
N ILE A 158 -3.89 -13.29 -2.83
CA ILE A 158 -4.98 -12.66 -2.08
C ILE A 158 -6.32 -12.81 -2.82
N ALA A 159 -6.33 -12.65 -4.14
CA ALA A 159 -7.55 -12.82 -4.93
C ALA A 159 -8.06 -14.26 -4.88
N GLU A 160 -7.16 -15.26 -4.97
CA GLU A 160 -7.48 -16.69 -4.98
C GLU A 160 -7.76 -17.28 -3.59
N ASN A 161 -7.29 -16.65 -2.52
CA ASN A 161 -7.42 -17.15 -1.14
C ASN A 161 -8.48 -16.34 -0.37
N THR A 162 -9.71 -16.83 -0.40
CA THR A 162 -10.88 -16.15 0.17
C THR A 162 -10.83 -16.00 1.70
N MET A 163 -9.94 -16.72 2.40
CA MET A 163 -9.77 -16.58 3.85
C MET A 163 -8.95 -15.34 4.24
N LEU A 164 -8.22 -14.73 3.29
CA LEU A 164 -7.48 -13.49 3.53
C LEU A 164 -8.43 -12.29 3.47
N ASN A 165 -8.72 -11.71 4.66
CA ASN A 165 -9.56 -10.53 4.78
C ASN A 165 -9.17 -9.71 6.03
N GLY A 166 -9.11 -8.39 5.90
CA GLY A 166 -8.83 -7.46 7.01
C GLY A 166 -7.37 -7.40 7.46
N GLU A 167 -6.45 -8.06 6.76
CA GLU A 167 -5.04 -8.19 7.15
C GLU A 167 -4.14 -7.20 6.43
N VAL A 168 -3.02 -6.87 7.07
CA VAL A 168 -1.93 -6.08 6.51
C VAL A 168 -0.69 -6.95 6.42
N ILE A 169 -0.31 -7.34 5.20
CA ILE A 169 0.78 -8.27 4.95
C ILE A 169 2.06 -7.49 4.60
N ARG A 170 3.09 -7.59 5.44
CA ARG A 170 4.42 -7.07 5.10
C ARG A 170 5.07 -7.99 4.06
N LEU A 171 5.50 -7.39 2.95
CA LEU A 171 6.25 -8.08 1.88
C LEU A 171 7.61 -7.39 1.74
N ASP A 172 8.58 -7.74 2.60
CA ASP A 172 9.76 -6.91 2.83
C ASP A 172 11.07 -7.68 3.06
N GLY A 173 11.09 -9.00 2.94
CA GLY A 173 12.29 -9.80 3.20
C GLY A 173 12.82 -9.67 4.63
N ALA A 174 11.95 -9.46 5.60
CA ALA A 174 12.25 -9.20 7.02
C ALA A 174 12.96 -7.86 7.29
N LEU A 175 12.91 -6.92 6.34
CA LEU A 175 13.50 -5.59 6.50
C LEU A 175 12.83 -4.83 7.65
N ARG A 176 13.64 -4.18 8.46
CA ARG A 176 13.25 -3.11 9.39
C ARG A 176 14.10 -1.89 9.05
N MET A 177 13.43 -0.81 8.65
CA MET A 177 14.15 0.38 8.17
C MET A 177 14.93 1.01 9.31
N ALA A 178 16.22 1.30 9.07
CA ALA A 178 17.02 2.13 9.97
C ALA A 178 16.44 3.56 9.99
N PRO A 179 16.71 4.35 11.05
CA PRO A 179 16.22 5.73 11.13
C PRO A 179 16.70 6.65 9.97
N ARG A 180 17.77 6.25 9.30
CA ARG A 180 18.38 6.94 8.13
C ARG A 180 18.82 5.94 7.10
#